data_6f691293521a581144acced2ff0df766
#
_entry.id   6f691293521a581144acced2ff0df766
#
_cell.length_a   1.000
_cell.length_b   1.000
_cell.length_c   1.000
_cell.angle_alpha   90.00
_cell.angle_beta   90.00
_cell.angle_gamma   90.00
#
_symmetry.space_group_name_H-M   'P 1'
#
loop_
_entity.id
_entity.type
_entity.pdbx_description
1 polymer ?
#
loop_
_entity_poly.entity_id
_entity_poly.type
_entity_poly.pdbx_seq_one_letter_code
_entity_poly.pdbx_strand_id
1 'polypeptide(L)'
;ISNIKIFDEGKTTTSSSIMFDIVRKIPTGSQINFENTGESKLQLESNKSLFNLNSINASEFPITDENFNENEFTINSKDLLKLLNKCKFSISNDETRHYLSGIFFHQTQTDDKNFLTAAATDSHRMSISKIRLKNKIEFEPIILPKKTIFQLCSLLEDYDGEVKVSNIKSKIKFELNNSILISKLIDGKFPNYIQVIPRENQKKLEIDLKSFLNSVDRVASVSLDKKDGVKFNLTKDNLDLSVNNTNSGDGKESLSVKFETDLDIS
;
A
#
# COMPACT_ATOMS: atom_id res chain seq x y z
N ILE A 1 -2.64 1.81 -25.03
CA ILE A 1 -2.68 1.76 -26.52
C ILE A 1 -4.10 1.43 -26.89
N SER A 2 -4.74 2.31 -27.66
CA SER A 2 -6.09 2.10 -28.23
C SER A 2 -5.98 1.89 -29.75
N ASN A 3 -6.89 1.11 -30.34
CA ASN A 3 -6.92 0.83 -31.77
C ASN A 3 -5.68 0.10 -32.29
N ILE A 4 -5.48 -1.13 -31.83
CA ILE A 4 -4.36 -1.98 -32.28
C ILE A 4 -4.77 -2.68 -33.59
N LYS A 5 -3.87 -2.64 -34.59
CA LYS A 5 -3.95 -3.44 -35.81
C LYS A 5 -2.78 -4.42 -35.80
N ILE A 6 -3.09 -5.71 -35.81
CA ILE A 6 -2.10 -6.78 -35.83
C ILE A 6 -1.95 -7.23 -37.28
N PHE A 7 -0.72 -7.19 -37.82
CA PHE A 7 -0.38 -7.69 -39.14
C PHE A 7 0.15 -9.11 -39.06
N ASP A 8 1.05 -9.35 -38.09
CA ASP A 8 1.62 -10.67 -37.79
C ASP A 8 1.56 -10.90 -36.28
N GLU A 9 1.17 -12.09 -35.88
CA GLU A 9 1.15 -12.48 -34.47
C GLU A 9 2.56 -12.84 -34.01
N GLY A 10 2.92 -12.37 -32.80
CA GLY A 10 4.23 -12.64 -32.22
C GLY A 10 4.31 -12.35 -30.73
N LYS A 11 5.40 -12.79 -30.13
CA LYS A 11 5.73 -12.54 -28.71
C LYS A 11 7.16 -12.04 -28.61
N THR A 12 7.38 -10.99 -27.87
CA THR A 12 8.71 -10.45 -27.56
C THR A 12 8.74 -9.84 -26.18
N THR A 13 9.92 -9.59 -25.66
CA THR A 13 10.12 -8.89 -24.39
C THR A 13 11.06 -7.71 -24.57
N THR A 14 10.91 -6.67 -23.78
CA THR A 14 11.85 -5.56 -23.73
C THR A 14 11.83 -4.90 -22.34
N SER A 15 12.77 -3.98 -22.09
CA SER A 15 12.80 -3.21 -20.85
C SER A 15 11.56 -2.33 -20.70
N SER A 16 10.76 -2.57 -19.67
CA SER A 16 9.55 -1.80 -19.39
C SER A 16 9.84 -0.32 -19.13
N SER A 17 10.94 0.01 -18.45
CA SER A 17 11.35 1.39 -18.18
C SER A 17 11.71 2.14 -19.46
N ILE A 18 12.50 1.53 -20.33
CA ILE A 18 12.89 2.15 -21.63
C ILE A 18 11.66 2.32 -22.51
N MET A 19 10.82 1.30 -22.62
CA MET A 19 9.57 1.38 -23.37
C MET A 19 8.66 2.48 -22.87
N PHE A 20 8.48 2.58 -21.55
CA PHE A 20 7.69 3.64 -20.93
C PHE A 20 8.26 5.02 -21.23
N ASP A 21 9.58 5.21 -21.10
CA ASP A 21 10.23 6.49 -21.34
C ASP A 21 10.14 6.95 -22.81
N ILE A 22 10.16 6.03 -23.76
CA ILE A 22 9.96 6.33 -25.18
C ILE A 22 8.50 6.71 -25.42
N VAL A 23 7.57 5.85 -25.02
CA VAL A 23 6.14 6.02 -25.33
C VAL A 23 5.58 7.31 -24.73
N ARG A 24 5.96 7.67 -23.50
CA ARG A 24 5.50 8.91 -22.86
C ARG A 24 6.00 10.20 -23.52
N LYS A 25 7.09 10.11 -24.33
CA LYS A 25 7.67 11.26 -25.05
C LYS A 25 7.16 11.36 -26.49
N ILE A 26 6.51 10.33 -27.00
CA ILE A 26 5.86 10.36 -28.31
C ILE A 26 4.61 11.24 -28.21
N PRO A 27 4.36 12.15 -29.16
CA PRO A 27 3.18 13.02 -29.14
C PRO A 27 1.88 12.22 -29.11
N THR A 28 0.93 12.68 -28.30
CA THR A 28 -0.39 12.03 -28.19
C THR A 28 -1.08 11.95 -29.55
N GLY A 29 -1.66 10.79 -29.87
CA GLY A 29 -2.32 10.53 -31.14
C GLY A 29 -1.40 10.05 -32.26
N SER A 30 -0.09 9.94 -32.01
CA SER A 30 0.84 9.36 -32.98
C SER A 30 0.63 7.85 -33.15
N GLN A 31 0.80 7.39 -34.38
CA GLN A 31 0.85 5.96 -34.67
C GLN A 31 2.22 5.40 -34.27
N ILE A 32 2.21 4.22 -33.65
CA ILE A 32 3.43 3.50 -33.29
C ILE A 32 3.40 2.14 -33.98
N ASN A 33 4.44 1.83 -34.73
CA ASN A 33 4.65 0.52 -35.35
C ASN A 33 5.67 -0.27 -34.52
N PHE A 34 5.35 -1.51 -34.25
CA PHE A 34 6.25 -2.46 -33.59
C PHE A 34 6.60 -3.58 -34.58
N GLU A 35 7.87 -3.85 -34.72
CA GLU A 35 8.37 -4.93 -35.56
C GLU A 35 9.47 -5.73 -34.85
N ASN A 36 9.38 -7.04 -34.88
CA ASN A 36 10.44 -7.90 -34.40
C ASN A 36 11.44 -8.15 -35.54
N THR A 37 12.60 -7.49 -35.48
CA THR A 37 13.60 -7.50 -36.57
C THR A 37 14.67 -8.57 -36.41
N GLY A 38 14.42 -9.61 -35.59
CA GLY A 38 15.31 -10.73 -35.34
C GLY A 38 15.15 -11.34 -33.97
N GLU A 39 16.01 -12.27 -33.60
CA GLU A 39 15.87 -13.03 -32.34
C GLU A 39 15.98 -12.19 -31.06
N SER A 40 16.59 -11.00 -31.14
CA SER A 40 16.90 -10.21 -29.95
C SER A 40 16.65 -8.71 -30.09
N LYS A 41 15.83 -8.27 -31.06
CA LYS A 41 15.55 -6.86 -31.29
C LYS A 41 14.10 -6.57 -31.60
N LEU A 42 13.53 -5.63 -30.85
CA LEU A 42 12.24 -5.02 -31.12
C LEU A 42 12.46 -3.61 -31.67
N GLN A 43 12.00 -3.38 -32.89
CA GLN A 43 11.97 -2.08 -33.51
C GLN A 43 10.67 -1.36 -33.18
N LEU A 44 10.76 -0.11 -32.79
CA LEU A 44 9.64 0.79 -32.57
C LEU A 44 9.82 2.01 -33.46
N GLU A 45 8.86 2.27 -34.32
CA GLU A 45 8.84 3.42 -35.22
C GLU A 45 7.63 4.30 -34.92
N SER A 46 7.84 5.60 -34.84
CA SER A 46 6.77 6.59 -34.75
C SER A 46 7.20 7.89 -35.43
N ASN A 47 6.44 8.34 -36.42
CA ASN A 47 6.74 9.51 -37.25
C ASN A 47 8.14 9.40 -37.89
N LYS A 48 9.09 10.26 -37.46
CA LYS A 48 10.48 10.26 -37.90
C LYS A 48 11.45 9.62 -36.91
N SER A 49 10.93 9.00 -35.86
CA SER A 49 11.71 8.40 -34.77
C SER A 49 11.74 6.89 -34.93
N LEU A 50 12.95 6.32 -34.86
CA LEU A 50 13.20 4.88 -34.92
C LEU A 50 14.02 4.46 -33.72
N PHE A 51 13.53 3.46 -32.99
CA PHE A 51 14.20 2.90 -31.83
C PHE A 51 14.40 1.40 -32.03
N ASN A 52 15.61 0.92 -31.79
CA ASN A 52 15.92 -0.51 -31.78
C ASN A 52 16.22 -0.94 -30.35
N LEU A 53 15.31 -1.67 -29.74
CA LEU A 53 15.38 -2.12 -28.34
C LEU A 53 15.90 -3.55 -28.29
N ASN A 54 16.79 -3.83 -27.34
CA ASN A 54 17.17 -5.21 -27.08
C ASN A 54 15.97 -5.97 -26.48
N SER A 55 15.78 -7.18 -26.95
CA SER A 55 14.75 -8.09 -26.48
C SER A 55 15.37 -9.41 -26.00
N ILE A 56 14.64 -10.09 -25.13
CA ILE A 56 14.95 -11.44 -24.69
C ILE A 56 13.87 -12.34 -25.28
N ASN A 57 14.20 -13.58 -25.58
CA ASN A 57 13.22 -14.52 -26.11
C ASN A 57 12.01 -14.63 -25.19
N ALA A 58 10.81 -14.55 -25.74
CA ALA A 58 9.57 -14.59 -24.97
C ALA A 58 9.39 -15.89 -24.17
N SER A 59 10.05 -17.00 -24.58
CA SER A 59 10.06 -18.26 -23.83
C SER A 59 10.79 -18.17 -22.49
N GLU A 60 11.69 -17.19 -22.32
CA GLU A 60 12.41 -16.92 -21.07
C GLU A 60 11.63 -16.04 -20.11
N PHE A 61 10.50 -15.47 -20.56
CA PHE A 61 9.64 -14.68 -19.70
C PHE A 61 8.96 -15.56 -18.65
N PRO A 62 9.11 -15.26 -17.34
CA PRO A 62 8.53 -16.09 -16.29
C PRO A 62 7.01 -16.03 -16.33
N ILE A 63 6.37 -17.11 -16.74
CA ILE A 63 4.91 -17.27 -16.71
C ILE A 63 4.56 -18.03 -15.43
N THR A 64 3.56 -17.58 -14.73
CA THR A 64 3.01 -18.27 -13.56
C THR A 64 1.80 -19.08 -14.02
N ASP A 65 1.95 -20.37 -14.21
CA ASP A 65 0.87 -21.31 -14.59
C ASP A 65 0.16 -21.91 -13.35
N GLU A 66 0.22 -21.23 -12.22
CA GLU A 66 -0.37 -21.73 -10.98
C GLU A 66 -1.89 -21.58 -10.97
N ASN A 67 -2.55 -22.65 -10.52
CA ASN A 67 -4.01 -22.63 -10.37
C ASN A 67 -4.42 -21.94 -9.06
N PHE A 68 -5.05 -20.77 -9.18
CA PHE A 68 -5.53 -19.95 -8.06
C PHE A 68 -7.02 -20.20 -7.75
N ASN A 69 -7.63 -21.26 -8.23
CA ASN A 69 -9.09 -21.42 -8.20
C ASN A 69 -9.65 -21.92 -6.85
N GLU A 70 -8.81 -22.23 -5.86
CA GLU A 70 -9.28 -22.90 -4.64
C GLU A 70 -9.86 -21.97 -3.58
N ASN A 71 -9.41 -20.72 -3.49
CA ASN A 71 -9.85 -19.77 -2.45
C ASN A 71 -10.10 -18.40 -3.07
N GLU A 72 -11.27 -18.23 -3.67
CA GLU A 72 -11.61 -17.02 -4.39
C GLU A 72 -12.72 -16.24 -3.70
N PHE A 73 -12.55 -14.94 -3.60
CA PHE A 73 -13.59 -14.02 -3.16
C PHE A 73 -13.48 -12.67 -3.86
N THR A 74 -14.55 -11.90 -3.80
CA THR A 74 -14.62 -10.59 -4.42
C THR A 74 -14.78 -9.51 -3.36
N ILE A 75 -14.10 -8.39 -3.57
CA ILE A 75 -14.13 -7.23 -2.68
C ILE A 75 -14.22 -5.93 -3.48
N ASN A 76 -14.99 -4.97 -3.00
CA ASN A 76 -15.07 -3.65 -3.64
C ASN A 76 -13.71 -2.93 -3.58
N SER A 77 -13.29 -2.31 -4.68
CA SER A 77 -11.98 -1.64 -4.80
C SER A 77 -11.77 -0.53 -3.78
N LYS A 78 -12.81 0.28 -3.52
CA LYS A 78 -12.74 1.39 -2.54
C LYS A 78 -12.60 0.87 -1.11
N ASP A 79 -13.28 -0.23 -0.79
CA ASP A 79 -13.18 -0.87 0.53
C ASP A 79 -11.78 -1.47 0.73
N LEU A 80 -11.25 -2.15 -0.28
CA LEU A 80 -9.89 -2.69 -0.25
C LEU A 80 -8.86 -1.55 -0.13
N LEU A 81 -8.95 -0.50 -0.94
CA LEU A 81 -8.06 0.66 -0.88
C LEU A 81 -8.10 1.34 0.50
N LYS A 82 -9.29 1.52 1.07
CA LYS A 82 -9.48 2.06 2.41
C LYS A 82 -8.82 1.18 3.48
N LEU A 83 -8.97 -0.15 3.37
CA LEU A 83 -8.36 -1.11 4.28
C LEU A 83 -6.83 -0.99 4.27
N LEU A 84 -6.23 -0.97 3.06
CA LEU A 84 -4.79 -0.83 2.85
C LEU A 84 -4.26 0.52 3.35
N ASN A 85 -4.89 1.62 2.97
CA ASN A 85 -4.46 2.97 3.34
C ASN A 85 -4.46 3.21 4.85
N LYS A 86 -5.39 2.57 5.58
CA LYS A 86 -5.45 2.67 7.04
C LYS A 86 -4.35 1.88 7.76
N CYS A 87 -3.69 0.94 7.09
CA CYS A 87 -2.68 0.09 7.72
C CYS A 87 -1.25 0.30 7.18
N LYS A 88 -1.10 0.72 5.92
CA LYS A 88 0.21 0.76 5.24
C LYS A 88 1.28 1.63 5.91
N PHE A 89 0.89 2.66 6.66
CA PHE A 89 1.84 3.55 7.34
C PHE A 89 2.46 2.94 8.61
N SER A 90 1.89 1.86 9.13
CA SER A 90 2.42 1.13 10.29
C SER A 90 3.26 -0.10 9.91
N ILE A 91 3.55 -0.30 8.62
CA ILE A 91 4.41 -1.40 8.18
C ILE A 91 5.85 -1.13 8.61
N SER A 92 6.52 -2.16 9.15
CA SER A 92 7.93 -2.07 9.54
C SER A 92 8.86 -1.91 8.34
N ASN A 93 9.95 -1.15 8.53
CA ASN A 93 11.08 -1.06 7.62
C ASN A 93 12.28 -1.90 8.10
N ASP A 94 12.13 -2.61 9.20
CA ASP A 94 13.17 -3.46 9.79
C ASP A 94 13.23 -4.79 9.04
N GLU A 95 14.27 -4.99 8.25
CA GLU A 95 14.47 -6.19 7.45
C GLU A 95 14.76 -7.44 8.31
N THR A 96 15.21 -7.27 9.55
CA THR A 96 15.47 -8.38 10.47
C THR A 96 14.17 -9.03 10.95
N ARG A 97 13.09 -8.27 10.98
CA ARG A 97 11.75 -8.71 11.35
C ARG A 97 10.83 -8.73 10.12
N HIS A 98 11.23 -9.49 9.10
CA HIS A 98 10.54 -9.54 7.80
C HIS A 98 9.03 -9.82 7.91
N TYR A 99 8.58 -10.57 8.92
CA TYR A 99 7.15 -10.85 9.17
C TYR A 99 6.34 -9.59 9.57
N LEU A 100 6.99 -8.47 9.90
CA LEU A 100 6.36 -7.16 10.11
C LEU A 100 6.45 -6.24 8.88
N SER A 101 7.16 -6.66 7.83
CA SER A 101 7.36 -5.84 6.61
C SER A 101 6.18 -5.92 5.63
N GLY A 102 4.98 -6.14 6.16
CA GLY A 102 3.76 -6.25 5.38
C GLY A 102 2.50 -5.99 6.20
N ILE A 103 1.36 -6.16 5.57
CA ILE A 103 0.05 -6.16 6.23
C ILE A 103 -0.40 -7.60 6.44
N PHE A 104 -0.78 -7.91 7.67
CA PHE A 104 -1.41 -9.17 8.02
C PHE A 104 -2.90 -9.11 7.72
N PHE A 105 -3.35 -9.98 6.80
CA PHE A 105 -4.75 -10.17 6.46
C PHE A 105 -5.27 -11.46 7.07
N HIS A 106 -6.40 -11.37 7.73
CA HIS A 106 -7.08 -12.54 8.28
C HIS A 106 -8.57 -12.27 8.46
N GLN A 107 -9.34 -13.32 8.63
CA GLN A 107 -10.74 -13.20 9.00
C GLN A 107 -10.89 -12.98 10.49
N THR A 108 -11.89 -12.16 10.85
CA THR A 108 -12.38 -12.03 12.22
C THR A 108 -13.89 -12.10 12.23
N GLN A 109 -14.45 -12.56 13.34
CA GLN A 109 -15.89 -12.58 13.57
C GLN A 109 -16.21 -11.74 14.81
N THR A 110 -17.23 -10.90 14.70
CA THR A 110 -17.74 -10.09 15.82
C THR A 110 -19.27 -9.99 15.63
N ASP A 111 -20.04 -10.27 16.66
CA ASP A 111 -21.51 -10.23 16.64
C ASP A 111 -22.10 -10.94 15.41
N ASP A 112 -21.68 -12.17 15.18
CA ASP A 112 -22.09 -13.03 14.05
C ASP A 112 -21.83 -12.43 12.65
N LYS A 113 -21.00 -11.38 12.56
CA LYS A 113 -20.61 -10.75 11.31
C LYS A 113 -19.15 -11.10 10.99
N ASN A 114 -18.92 -11.44 9.72
CA ASN A 114 -17.58 -11.75 9.23
C ASN A 114 -16.90 -10.49 8.70
N PHE A 115 -15.61 -10.37 8.98
CA PHE A 115 -14.78 -9.25 8.53
C PHE A 115 -13.47 -9.76 7.92
N LEU A 116 -13.03 -9.10 6.85
CA LEU A 116 -11.62 -9.13 6.47
C LEU A 116 -10.91 -8.06 7.30
N THR A 117 -9.94 -8.49 8.07
CA THR A 117 -9.17 -7.62 8.97
C THR A 117 -7.75 -7.50 8.46
N ALA A 118 -7.27 -6.28 8.41
CA ALA A 118 -5.89 -5.93 8.13
C ALA A 118 -5.23 -5.38 9.39
N ALA A 119 -4.03 -5.84 9.70
CA ALA A 119 -3.22 -5.34 10.81
C ALA A 119 -1.78 -5.11 10.35
N ALA A 120 -1.16 -4.04 10.82
CA ALA A 120 0.25 -3.74 10.60
C ALA A 120 0.85 -3.10 11.84
N THR A 121 2.12 -3.39 12.12
CA THR A 121 2.87 -2.80 13.23
C THR A 121 4.37 -2.76 12.90
N ASP A 122 5.04 -1.74 13.42
CA ASP A 122 6.50 -1.61 13.43
C ASP A 122 7.10 -1.75 14.84
N SER A 123 6.30 -2.22 15.80
CA SER A 123 6.57 -2.37 17.25
C SER A 123 6.43 -1.08 18.06
N HIS A 124 6.36 0.10 17.44
CA HIS A 124 6.13 1.38 18.11
C HIS A 124 4.70 1.86 17.96
N ARG A 125 4.08 1.52 16.85
CA ARG A 125 2.68 1.82 16.54
C ARG A 125 2.02 0.65 15.85
N MET A 126 0.71 0.61 15.89
CA MET A 126 -0.09 -0.42 15.26
C MET A 126 -1.34 0.17 14.63
N SER A 127 -1.70 -0.35 13.48
CA SER A 127 -2.95 -0.02 12.81
C SER A 127 -3.76 -1.28 12.54
N ILE A 128 -5.05 -1.19 12.78
CA ILE A 128 -6.02 -2.24 12.50
C ILE A 128 -7.18 -1.61 11.73
N SER A 129 -7.58 -2.25 10.65
CA SER A 129 -8.76 -1.86 9.88
C SER A 129 -9.56 -3.09 9.51
N LYS A 130 -10.89 -2.94 9.44
CA LYS A 130 -11.81 -4.04 9.14
C LYS A 130 -12.82 -3.60 8.09
N ILE A 131 -13.16 -4.50 7.19
CA ILE A 131 -14.29 -4.37 6.29
C ILE A 131 -15.23 -5.55 6.48
N ARG A 132 -16.52 -5.30 6.43
CA ARG A 132 -17.51 -6.34 6.57
C ARG A 132 -17.58 -7.17 5.29
N LEU A 133 -17.54 -8.48 5.44
CA LEU A 133 -17.76 -9.43 4.37
C LEU A 133 -19.26 -9.77 4.28
N LYS A 134 -19.78 -9.89 3.07
CA LYS A 134 -21.18 -10.31 2.85
C LYS A 134 -21.37 -11.77 3.29
N ASN A 135 -20.41 -12.60 2.96
CA ASN A 135 -20.41 -14.04 3.26
C ASN A 135 -19.13 -14.41 4.03
N LYS A 136 -19.15 -15.55 4.69
CA LYS A 136 -17.91 -16.17 5.19
C LYS A 136 -17.08 -16.60 3.97
N ILE A 137 -15.82 -16.28 3.98
CA ILE A 137 -14.85 -16.72 2.96
C ILE A 137 -13.93 -17.76 3.59
N GLU A 138 -13.42 -18.68 2.80
CA GLU A 138 -12.31 -19.55 3.22
C GLU A 138 -11.01 -18.83 2.85
N PHE A 139 -10.38 -18.22 3.85
CA PHE A 139 -9.19 -17.42 3.65
C PHE A 139 -8.19 -17.66 4.79
N GLU A 140 -7.09 -18.31 4.47
CA GLU A 140 -6.00 -18.50 5.40
C GLU A 140 -5.30 -17.17 5.72
N PRO A 141 -4.89 -16.96 6.98
CA PRO A 141 -4.14 -15.76 7.35
C PRO A 141 -2.86 -15.61 6.54
N ILE A 142 -2.64 -14.43 5.97
CA ILE A 142 -1.47 -14.14 5.12
C ILE A 142 -0.80 -12.83 5.52
N ILE A 143 0.48 -12.68 5.17
CA ILE A 143 1.21 -11.41 5.27
C ILE A 143 1.53 -10.92 3.85
N LEU A 144 0.86 -9.84 3.46
CA LEU A 144 1.02 -9.21 2.16
C LEU A 144 2.21 -8.25 2.18
N PRO A 145 3.22 -8.40 1.30
CA PRO A 145 4.44 -7.59 1.33
C PRO A 145 4.19 -6.10 1.07
N LYS A 146 4.99 -5.24 1.71
CA LYS A 146 4.94 -3.79 1.57
C LYS A 146 4.92 -3.34 0.10
N LYS A 147 5.82 -3.87 -0.74
CA LYS A 147 5.88 -3.52 -2.17
C LYS A 147 4.56 -3.80 -2.90
N THR A 148 3.96 -4.95 -2.64
CA THR A 148 2.68 -5.35 -3.22
C THR A 148 1.55 -4.43 -2.79
N ILE A 149 1.53 -4.03 -1.51
CA ILE A 149 0.52 -3.13 -0.95
C ILE A 149 0.56 -1.77 -1.66
N PHE A 150 1.75 -1.17 -1.83
CA PHE A 150 1.86 0.11 -2.52
C PHE A 150 1.48 0.02 -4.00
N GLN A 151 1.89 -1.06 -4.68
CA GLN A 151 1.50 -1.31 -6.07
C GLN A 151 0.00 -1.52 -6.21
N LEU A 152 -0.60 -2.28 -5.31
CA LEU A 152 -2.05 -2.51 -5.30
C LEU A 152 -2.82 -1.21 -5.02
N CYS A 153 -2.38 -0.39 -4.06
CA CYS A 153 -2.99 0.92 -3.83
C CYS A 153 -2.98 1.78 -5.10
N SER A 154 -1.85 1.85 -5.81
CA SER A 154 -1.75 2.61 -7.06
C SER A 154 -2.70 2.10 -8.16
N LEU A 155 -2.88 0.78 -8.27
CA LEU A 155 -3.83 0.20 -9.21
C LEU A 155 -5.30 0.46 -8.83
N LEU A 156 -5.58 0.63 -7.53
CA LEU A 156 -6.93 0.84 -7.00
C LEU A 156 -7.36 2.30 -7.00
N GLU A 157 -6.42 3.28 -7.05
CA GLU A 157 -6.74 4.72 -6.97
C GLU A 157 -7.70 5.16 -8.07
N ASP A 158 -7.50 4.68 -9.29
CA ASP A 158 -8.32 5.04 -10.47
C ASP A 158 -9.31 3.93 -10.87
N TYR A 159 -9.46 2.89 -10.03
CA TYR A 159 -10.33 1.76 -10.33
C TYR A 159 -11.58 1.76 -9.46
N ASP A 160 -12.74 1.80 -10.08
CA ASP A 160 -14.05 1.65 -9.41
C ASP A 160 -14.75 0.38 -9.90
N GLY A 161 -14.64 -0.68 -9.09
CA GLY A 161 -15.20 -1.97 -9.44
C GLY A 161 -14.92 -3.04 -8.38
N GLU A 162 -15.17 -4.27 -8.73
CA GLU A 162 -14.92 -5.43 -7.90
C GLU A 162 -13.51 -5.99 -8.19
N VAL A 163 -12.76 -6.27 -7.16
CA VAL A 163 -11.46 -6.94 -7.20
C VAL A 163 -11.67 -8.39 -6.85
N LYS A 164 -11.28 -9.28 -7.75
CA LYS A 164 -11.27 -10.71 -7.50
C LYS A 164 -9.95 -11.09 -6.84
N VAL A 165 -10.03 -11.69 -5.68
CA VAL A 165 -8.87 -12.08 -4.87
C VAL A 165 -8.84 -13.59 -4.78
N SER A 166 -7.71 -14.17 -5.08
CA SER A 166 -7.47 -15.60 -4.89
C SER A 166 -6.08 -15.84 -4.37
N ASN A 167 -5.90 -16.82 -3.49
CA ASN A 167 -4.61 -17.15 -2.94
C ASN A 167 -4.35 -18.65 -2.94
N ILE A 168 -3.07 -18.96 -3.03
CA ILE A 168 -2.50 -20.27 -2.75
C ILE A 168 -1.52 -20.11 -1.59
N LYS A 169 -0.99 -21.20 -1.07
CA LYS A 169 -0.15 -21.21 0.15
C LYS A 169 0.96 -20.15 0.16
N SER A 170 1.58 -19.84 -0.99
CA SER A 170 2.75 -18.96 -1.09
C SER A 170 2.53 -17.67 -1.90
N LYS A 171 1.39 -17.54 -2.57
CA LYS A 171 1.12 -16.43 -3.47
C LYS A 171 -0.33 -15.97 -3.38
N ILE A 172 -0.56 -14.71 -3.73
CA ILE A 172 -1.87 -14.10 -3.87
C ILE A 172 -2.00 -13.44 -5.24
N LYS A 173 -3.18 -13.50 -5.81
CA LYS A 173 -3.56 -12.88 -7.07
C LYS A 173 -4.70 -11.91 -6.86
N PHE A 174 -4.57 -10.72 -7.43
CA PHE A 174 -5.62 -9.70 -7.53
C PHE A 174 -5.94 -9.48 -9.00
N GLU A 175 -7.19 -9.63 -9.38
CA GLU A 175 -7.67 -9.37 -10.73
C GLU A 175 -8.58 -8.12 -10.72
N LEU A 176 -8.17 -7.12 -11.49
CA LEU A 176 -8.84 -5.82 -11.60
C LEU A 176 -9.05 -5.54 -13.09
N ASN A 177 -10.27 -5.73 -13.61
CA ASN A 177 -10.57 -5.51 -15.02
C ASN A 177 -9.51 -6.13 -15.96
N ASN A 178 -8.65 -5.32 -16.55
CA ASN A 178 -7.61 -5.73 -17.50
C ASN A 178 -6.22 -5.94 -16.87
N SER A 179 -6.13 -5.88 -15.54
CA SER A 179 -4.86 -6.00 -14.82
C SER A 179 -4.88 -7.15 -13.84
N ILE A 180 -3.79 -7.91 -13.81
CA ILE A 180 -3.57 -8.99 -12.86
C ILE A 180 -2.30 -8.70 -12.10
N LEU A 181 -2.40 -8.65 -10.76
CA LEU A 181 -1.27 -8.53 -9.86
C LEU A 181 -1.08 -9.84 -9.10
N ILE A 182 0.05 -10.49 -9.31
CA ILE A 182 0.44 -11.69 -8.56
C ILE A 182 1.63 -11.36 -7.67
N SER A 183 1.57 -11.76 -6.42
CA SER A 183 2.63 -11.53 -5.45
C SER A 183 2.94 -12.77 -4.62
N LYS A 184 4.22 -12.98 -4.30
CA LYS A 184 4.60 -13.88 -3.21
C LYS A 184 4.15 -13.30 -1.89
N LEU A 185 3.76 -14.16 -0.96
CA LEU A 185 3.45 -13.81 0.42
C LEU A 185 4.73 -13.85 1.27
N ILE A 186 4.72 -13.11 2.38
CA ILE A 186 5.78 -13.23 3.37
C ILE A 186 5.55 -14.50 4.17
N ASP A 187 6.54 -15.38 4.17
CA ASP A 187 6.56 -16.54 5.04
C ASP A 187 6.92 -16.13 6.46
N GLY A 188 6.10 -16.51 7.42
CA GLY A 188 6.28 -16.16 8.83
C GLY A 188 4.98 -16.07 9.59
N LYS A 189 5.10 -15.98 10.91
CA LYS A 189 3.96 -15.85 11.82
C LYS A 189 3.86 -14.40 12.30
N PHE A 190 2.77 -13.73 11.95
CA PHE A 190 2.48 -12.40 12.49
C PHE A 190 2.22 -12.48 14.01
N PRO A 191 2.70 -11.54 14.83
CA PRO A 191 2.49 -11.55 16.28
C PRO A 191 1.00 -11.53 16.64
N ASN A 192 0.69 -12.08 17.83
CA ASN A 192 -0.66 -11.96 18.37
C ASN A 192 -0.91 -10.52 18.85
N TYR A 193 -1.22 -9.65 17.91
CA TYR A 193 -1.40 -8.22 18.13
C TYR A 193 -2.60 -7.88 19.03
N ILE A 194 -3.57 -8.80 19.17
CA ILE A 194 -4.76 -8.57 20.01
C ILE A 194 -4.37 -8.42 21.49
N GLN A 195 -3.30 -9.08 21.91
CA GLN A 195 -2.82 -9.02 23.30
C GLN A 195 -2.18 -7.68 23.68
N VAL A 196 -1.68 -6.92 22.70
CA VAL A 196 -1.04 -5.63 22.95
C VAL A 196 -1.98 -4.43 22.81
N ILE A 197 -3.25 -4.67 22.46
CA ILE A 197 -4.26 -3.60 22.39
C ILE A 197 -4.64 -3.19 23.82
N PRO A 198 -4.40 -1.93 24.22
CA PRO A 198 -4.83 -1.44 25.51
C PRO A 198 -6.35 -1.45 25.64
N ARG A 199 -6.87 -2.07 26.69
CA ARG A 199 -8.32 -2.22 26.90
C ARG A 199 -8.88 -1.31 28.00
N GLU A 200 -8.03 -0.84 28.90
CA GLU A 200 -8.45 -0.11 30.11
C GLU A 200 -7.96 1.35 30.09
N ASN A 201 -8.12 2.02 28.95
CA ASN A 201 -7.80 3.44 28.86
C ASN A 201 -8.96 4.28 29.44
N GLN A 202 -8.80 4.76 30.66
CA GLN A 202 -9.80 5.61 31.33
C GLN A 202 -9.62 7.10 30.98
N LYS A 203 -8.38 7.52 30.66
CA LYS A 203 -8.08 8.88 30.27
C LYS A 203 -8.37 9.10 28.79
N LYS A 204 -9.39 9.90 28.48
CA LYS A 204 -9.84 10.16 27.10
C LYS A 204 -9.59 11.61 26.76
N LEU A 205 -8.88 11.84 25.66
CA LEU A 205 -8.69 13.14 25.05
C LEU A 205 -9.65 13.28 23.86
N GLU A 206 -10.49 14.31 23.87
CA GLU A 206 -11.29 14.71 22.71
C GLU A 206 -10.70 15.96 22.09
N ILE A 207 -10.39 15.91 20.80
CA ILE A 207 -9.76 17.00 20.06
C ILE A 207 -10.27 17.04 18.61
N ASP A 208 -10.39 18.25 18.06
CA ASP A 208 -10.70 18.42 16.64
C ASP A 208 -9.53 17.93 15.78
N LEU A 209 -9.81 16.98 14.88
CA LEU A 209 -8.80 16.33 14.05
C LEU A 209 -8.01 17.33 13.20
N LYS A 210 -8.69 18.30 12.57
CA LYS A 210 -8.05 19.24 11.65
C LYS A 210 -7.15 20.22 12.40
N SER A 211 -7.60 20.73 13.52
CA SER A 211 -6.82 21.60 14.38
C SER A 211 -5.59 20.89 14.90
N PHE A 212 -5.76 19.67 15.40
CA PHE A 212 -4.65 18.86 15.91
C PHE A 212 -3.61 18.55 14.84
N LEU A 213 -4.04 18.06 13.66
CA LEU A 213 -3.15 17.75 12.55
C LEU A 213 -2.32 18.96 12.13
N ASN A 214 -2.97 20.12 11.95
CA ASN A 214 -2.29 21.35 11.54
C ASN A 214 -1.30 21.85 12.62
N SER A 215 -1.64 21.72 13.89
CA SER A 215 -0.77 22.15 14.98
C SER A 215 0.46 21.23 15.13
N VAL A 216 0.27 19.92 15.02
CA VAL A 216 1.39 18.98 15.02
C VAL A 216 2.31 19.25 13.82
N ASP A 217 1.77 19.51 12.64
CA ASP A 217 2.56 19.78 11.43
C ASP A 217 3.37 21.09 11.57
N ARG A 218 2.76 22.14 12.12
CA ARG A 218 3.46 23.41 12.40
C ARG A 218 4.58 23.23 13.42
N VAL A 219 4.32 22.61 14.55
CA VAL A 219 5.33 22.42 15.60
C VAL A 219 6.45 21.49 15.12
N ALA A 220 6.11 20.42 14.36
CA ALA A 220 7.08 19.51 13.82
C ALA A 220 7.97 20.11 12.71
N SER A 221 7.58 21.25 12.14
CA SER A 221 8.38 21.92 11.08
C SER A 221 9.76 22.41 11.56
N VAL A 222 9.94 22.56 12.87
CA VAL A 222 11.24 22.89 13.48
C VAL A 222 12.23 21.73 13.41
N SER A 223 11.74 20.49 13.31
CA SER A 223 12.59 19.29 13.19
C SER A 223 13.08 19.11 11.75
N LEU A 224 14.34 19.37 11.48
CA LEU A 224 14.96 19.24 10.14
C LEU A 224 14.95 17.79 9.64
N ASP A 225 15.18 16.85 10.52
CA ASP A 225 15.31 15.41 10.17
C ASP A 225 14.02 14.64 10.32
N LYS A 226 12.92 15.26 10.72
CA LYS A 226 11.63 14.60 11.05
C LYS A 226 11.77 13.41 12.02
N LYS A 227 12.81 13.42 12.84
CA LYS A 227 13.12 12.37 13.82
C LYS A 227 12.78 12.79 15.26
N ASP A 228 12.64 14.09 15.50
CA ASP A 228 12.32 14.58 16.82
C ASP A 228 10.86 14.27 17.16
N GLY A 229 10.63 13.79 18.37
CA GLY A 229 9.29 13.55 18.89
C GLY A 229 8.60 14.87 19.23
N VAL A 230 7.30 14.93 19.00
CA VAL A 230 6.45 16.01 19.51
C VAL A 230 6.04 15.66 20.93
N LYS A 231 6.47 16.46 21.90
CA LYS A 231 6.09 16.31 23.30
C LYS A 231 4.68 16.86 23.51
N PHE A 232 3.84 16.09 24.21
CA PHE A 232 2.49 16.45 24.60
C PHE A 232 2.44 16.68 26.10
N ASN A 233 2.06 17.89 26.50
CA ASN A 233 1.75 18.22 27.89
C ASN A 233 0.26 18.53 27.99
N LEU A 234 -0.48 17.65 28.63
CA LEU A 234 -1.91 17.71 28.78
C LEU A 234 -2.23 18.20 30.18
N THR A 235 -2.92 19.34 30.26
CA THR A 235 -3.56 19.85 31.46
C THR A 235 -5.06 19.89 31.25
N LYS A 236 -5.81 20.23 32.30
CA LYS A 236 -7.26 20.33 32.16
C LYS A 236 -7.60 21.30 31.01
N ASP A 237 -8.35 20.80 30.03
CA ASP A 237 -8.86 21.50 28.85
C ASP A 237 -7.79 22.16 27.95
N ASN A 238 -6.50 21.80 28.13
CA ASN A 238 -5.41 22.31 27.28
C ASN A 238 -4.40 21.25 26.92
N LEU A 239 -3.92 21.29 25.67
CA LEU A 239 -2.82 20.49 25.15
C LEU A 239 -1.71 21.41 24.64
N ASP A 240 -0.55 21.34 25.27
CA ASP A 240 0.66 21.99 24.79
C ASP A 240 1.51 21.00 23.99
N LEU A 241 1.75 21.35 22.74
CA LEU A 241 2.66 20.66 21.84
C LEU A 241 4.02 21.35 21.85
N SER A 242 5.11 20.59 21.93
CA SER A 242 6.44 21.17 21.84
C SER A 242 7.42 20.23 21.12
N VAL A 243 8.32 20.84 20.36
CA VAL A 243 9.51 20.18 19.77
C VAL A 243 10.72 21.02 20.17
N ASN A 244 11.81 20.36 20.53
CA ASN A 244 13.09 21.02 20.81
C ASN A 244 14.18 20.29 20.01
N ASN A 245 14.84 21.01 19.13
CA ASN A 245 15.96 20.53 18.34
C ASN A 245 17.17 21.45 18.54
N THR A 246 18.29 20.90 18.96
CA THR A 246 19.49 21.65 19.30
C THR A 246 20.09 22.45 18.13
N ASN A 247 19.82 22.03 16.89
CA ASN A 247 20.40 22.64 15.71
C ASN A 247 19.47 23.66 15.02
N SER A 248 18.15 23.47 15.12
CA SER A 248 17.15 24.28 14.40
C SER A 248 16.28 25.15 15.30
N GLY A 249 16.31 24.93 16.63
CA GLY A 249 15.53 25.70 17.58
C GLY A 249 14.34 24.93 18.17
N ASP A 250 13.39 25.65 18.73
CA ASP A 250 12.22 25.09 19.39
C ASP A 250 10.91 25.63 18.80
N GLY A 251 9.85 24.82 18.93
CA GLY A 251 8.50 25.20 18.55
C GLY A 251 7.50 24.80 19.63
N LYS A 252 6.51 25.66 19.87
CA LYS A 252 5.43 25.39 20.83
C LYS A 252 4.10 25.88 20.29
N GLU A 253 3.05 25.16 20.60
CA GLU A 253 1.68 25.55 20.29
C GLU A 253 0.71 24.97 21.32
N SER A 254 -0.33 25.71 21.68
CA SER A 254 -1.36 25.29 22.62
C SER A 254 -2.69 25.14 21.93
N LEU A 255 -3.43 24.09 22.27
CA LEU A 255 -4.75 23.73 21.73
C LEU A 255 -5.74 23.55 22.87
N SER A 256 -6.93 24.11 22.70
CA SER A 256 -8.06 23.78 23.58
C SER A 256 -8.59 22.40 23.27
N VAL A 257 -8.75 21.59 24.30
CA VAL A 257 -9.17 20.18 24.20
C VAL A 257 -10.18 19.88 25.30
N LYS A 258 -10.80 18.71 25.25
CA LYS A 258 -11.57 18.16 26.37
C LYS A 258 -10.77 17.09 27.05
N PHE A 259 -10.21 17.40 28.20
CA PHE A 259 -9.43 16.49 29.03
C PHE A 259 -9.58 16.81 30.50
N GLU A 260 -9.76 15.80 31.35
CA GLU A 260 -10.16 16.01 32.75
C GLU A 260 -8.99 16.02 33.73
N THR A 261 -7.82 15.51 33.34
CA THR A 261 -6.68 15.32 34.26
C THR A 261 -5.38 15.82 33.63
N ASP A 262 -4.39 16.10 34.45
CA ASP A 262 -3.05 16.46 33.99
C ASP A 262 -2.27 15.19 33.56
N LEU A 263 -1.56 15.27 32.45
CA LEU A 263 -0.75 14.19 31.90
C LEU A 263 0.40 14.74 31.06
N ASP A 264 1.62 14.34 31.36
CA ASP A 264 2.80 14.63 30.54
C ASP A 264 3.21 13.38 29.77
N ILE A 265 3.30 13.49 28.44
CA ILE A 265 3.67 12.40 27.52
C ILE A 265 4.72 12.91 26.54
N SER A 266 5.78 12.18 26.38
CA SER A 266 6.85 12.43 25.41
C SER A 266 7.19 11.19 24.61
#